data_e06dc5fda426e8a73522a38c3c9eb058
#
_entry.id   e06dc5fda426e8a73522a38c3c9eb058
#
_cell.length_a   1.000
_cell.length_b   1.000
_cell.length_c   1.000
_cell.angle_alpha   90.00
_cell.angle_beta   90.00
_cell.angle_gamma   90.00
#
_symmetry.space_group_name_H-M   'P 1'
#
loop_
_entity.id
_entity.type
_entity.pdbx_description
1 polymer ?
#
loop_
_entity_poly.entity_id
_entity_poly.type
_entity_poly.pdbx_seq_one_letter_code
_entity_poly.pdbx_strand_id
1 'polypeptide(L)'
;MQTTRTPYSISFMATVLLLLLFACHSTIANAAVALGATRVIYPANQKQVLLPVTNNDPASVYLIQSWIENAGDQKDTQFVITPPLFSMQGKKENTLRIINATNHQLPGDRESLFWVNVKAIPAMEKDQKNENTLQLAIIS
;
A
#
# COMPACT_ATOMS: atom_id res chain seq x y z
N MET A 1 11.84 52.00 -43.87
CA MET A 1 11.63 51.68 -42.46
C MET A 1 11.42 50.17 -42.35
N GLN A 2 12.48 49.45 -42.04
CA GLN A 2 12.39 47.98 -41.82
C GLN A 2 12.24 47.72 -40.31
N THR A 3 11.07 47.21 -39.91
CA THR A 3 10.82 46.76 -38.56
C THR A 3 11.42 45.38 -38.40
N THR A 4 12.58 45.27 -37.77
CA THR A 4 13.19 44.03 -37.32
C THR A 4 12.36 43.47 -36.17
N ARG A 5 11.48 42.52 -36.47
CA ARG A 5 10.78 41.75 -35.45
C ARG A 5 11.79 40.83 -34.76
N THR A 6 11.99 41.04 -33.49
CA THR A 6 12.93 40.32 -32.63
C THR A 6 12.57 38.83 -32.53
N PRO A 7 13.55 37.90 -32.67
CA PRO A 7 13.30 36.43 -32.64
C PRO A 7 12.97 35.89 -31.25
N TYR A 8 12.90 36.74 -30.23
CA TYR A 8 12.65 36.34 -28.83
C TYR A 8 11.27 35.71 -28.57
N SER A 9 10.26 36.05 -29.40
CA SER A 9 8.90 35.55 -29.27
C SER A 9 8.80 34.04 -29.64
N ILE A 10 9.56 33.60 -30.64
CA ILE A 10 9.54 32.21 -31.11
C ILE A 10 10.27 31.32 -30.10
N SER A 11 11.39 31.78 -29.56
CA SER A 11 12.14 31.04 -28.53
C SER A 11 11.33 30.90 -27.24
N PHE A 12 10.63 31.94 -26.80
CA PHE A 12 9.77 31.91 -25.63
C PHE A 12 8.59 30.95 -25.81
N MET A 13 7.92 30.99 -26.98
CA MET A 13 6.83 30.04 -27.27
C MET A 13 7.33 28.61 -27.35
N ALA A 14 8.51 28.34 -27.90
CA ALA A 14 9.10 27.02 -27.95
C ALA A 14 9.42 26.49 -26.56
N THR A 15 9.94 27.35 -25.66
CA THR A 15 10.23 26.98 -24.27
C THR A 15 8.97 26.66 -23.49
N VAL A 16 7.91 27.47 -23.66
CA VAL A 16 6.61 27.20 -22.98
C VAL A 16 5.96 25.93 -23.51
N LEU A 17 6.03 25.68 -24.83
CA LEU A 17 5.51 24.43 -25.41
C LEU A 17 6.28 23.20 -24.92
N LEU A 18 7.61 23.29 -24.77
CA LEU A 18 8.44 22.22 -24.23
C LEU A 18 8.12 21.95 -22.76
N LEU A 19 7.90 22.97 -21.93
CA LEU A 19 7.48 22.85 -20.53
C LEU A 19 6.09 22.20 -20.40
N LEU A 20 5.15 22.57 -21.29
CA LEU A 20 3.82 21.95 -21.33
C LEU A 20 3.86 20.47 -21.73
N LEU A 21 4.72 20.10 -22.68
CA LEU A 21 4.96 18.70 -23.06
C LEU A 21 5.54 17.87 -21.90
N PHE A 22 6.44 18.44 -21.10
CA PHE A 22 6.99 17.80 -19.91
C PHE A 22 5.96 17.62 -18.79
N ALA A 23 5.02 18.56 -18.62
CA ALA A 23 3.97 18.48 -17.60
C ALA A 23 2.92 17.39 -17.88
N CYS A 24 2.78 16.94 -19.14
CA CYS A 24 1.82 15.90 -19.53
C CYS A 24 2.29 14.47 -19.26
N HIS A 25 3.53 14.25 -18.81
CA HIS A 25 4.06 12.90 -18.50
C HIS A 25 3.80 12.51 -17.04
N SER A 26 2.56 12.65 -16.56
CA SER A 26 2.14 12.13 -15.26
C SER A 26 2.01 10.60 -15.36
N THR A 27 3.04 9.86 -14.99
CA THR A 27 2.94 8.40 -14.84
C THR A 27 2.03 8.08 -13.65
N ILE A 28 0.93 7.41 -13.90
CA ILE A 28 0.05 6.92 -12.84
C ILE A 28 0.79 5.79 -12.12
N ALA A 29 1.31 6.06 -10.93
CA ALA A 29 1.87 5.05 -10.06
C ALA A 29 0.72 4.22 -9.47
N ASN A 30 0.58 2.97 -9.90
CA ASN A 30 -0.36 2.02 -9.31
C ASN A 30 0.40 1.16 -8.29
N ALA A 31 -0.06 1.16 -7.03
CA ALA A 31 0.42 0.20 -6.05
C ALA A 31 -0.03 -1.21 -6.45
N ALA A 32 0.89 -2.17 -6.45
CA ALA A 32 0.59 -3.56 -6.79
C ALA A 32 -0.38 -4.17 -5.78
N VAL A 33 -0.16 -3.95 -4.49
CA VAL A 33 -1.06 -4.36 -3.41
C VAL A 33 -1.55 -3.12 -2.69
N ALA A 34 -2.86 -3.02 -2.48
CA ALA A 34 -3.51 -1.90 -1.81
C ALA A 34 -4.37 -2.38 -0.63
N LEU A 35 -4.40 -1.57 0.42
CA LEU A 35 -5.31 -1.74 1.56
C LEU A 35 -6.54 -0.84 1.35
N GLY A 36 -7.70 -1.34 1.75
CA GLY A 36 -8.97 -0.60 1.62
C GLY A 36 -9.11 0.59 2.58
N ALA A 37 -8.23 0.72 3.57
CA ALA A 37 -8.20 1.84 4.50
C ALA A 37 -6.79 2.05 5.05
N THR A 38 -6.45 3.31 5.36
CA THR A 38 -5.23 3.70 6.06
C THR A 38 -5.42 3.80 7.59
N ARG A 39 -6.66 3.78 8.05
CA ARG A 39 -7.04 3.77 9.46
C ARG A 39 -8.23 2.84 9.64
N VAL A 40 -8.14 1.96 10.62
CA VAL A 40 -9.23 1.06 11.02
C VAL A 40 -9.70 1.45 12.41
N ILE A 41 -10.98 1.76 12.56
CA ILE A 41 -11.59 2.03 13.87
C ILE A 41 -12.20 0.71 14.36
N TYR A 42 -11.79 0.28 15.56
CA TYR A 42 -12.33 -0.89 16.22
C TYR A 42 -13.22 -0.47 17.40
N PRO A 43 -14.56 -0.41 17.21
CA PRO A 43 -15.48 -0.12 18.31
C PRO A 43 -15.46 -1.25 19.34
N ALA A 44 -15.42 -0.91 20.64
CA ALA A 44 -15.31 -1.88 21.73
C ALA A 44 -16.49 -2.88 21.81
N ASN A 45 -17.65 -2.50 21.26
CA ASN A 45 -18.84 -3.34 21.22
C ASN A 45 -18.89 -4.27 19.99
N GLN A 46 -17.93 -4.19 19.08
CA GLN A 46 -17.86 -5.08 17.92
C GLN A 46 -16.96 -6.27 18.17
N LYS A 47 -17.35 -7.42 17.61
CA LYS A 47 -16.57 -8.66 17.74
C LYS A 47 -15.40 -8.70 16.73
N GLN A 48 -15.53 -8.02 15.62
CA GLN A 48 -14.53 -7.96 14.56
C GLN A 48 -14.68 -6.71 13.71
N VAL A 49 -13.60 -6.31 13.07
CA VAL A 49 -13.59 -5.33 11.97
C VAL A 49 -12.90 -5.92 10.76
N LEU A 50 -13.23 -5.41 9.58
CA LEU A 50 -12.77 -5.92 8.30
C LEU A 50 -11.86 -4.92 7.62
N LEU A 51 -10.76 -5.40 7.02
CA LEU A 51 -9.84 -4.61 6.22
C LEU A 51 -9.66 -5.30 4.86
N PRO A 52 -10.20 -4.75 3.77
CA PRO A 52 -9.98 -5.29 2.43
C PRO A 52 -8.52 -5.12 1.99
N VAL A 53 -8.02 -6.12 1.26
CA VAL A 53 -6.69 -6.12 0.63
C VAL A 53 -6.88 -6.51 -0.82
N THR A 54 -6.38 -5.70 -1.75
CA THR A 54 -6.55 -5.91 -3.19
C THR A 54 -5.18 -6.05 -3.85
N ASN A 55 -5.01 -7.06 -4.68
CA ASN A 55 -3.88 -7.16 -5.61
C ASN A 55 -4.28 -6.54 -6.96
N ASN A 56 -3.76 -5.36 -7.26
CA ASN A 56 -4.01 -4.65 -8.51
C ASN A 56 -3.14 -5.13 -9.67
N ASP A 57 -2.09 -5.90 -9.40
CA ASP A 57 -1.23 -6.46 -10.44
C ASP A 57 -1.94 -7.64 -11.13
N PRO A 58 -2.07 -7.64 -12.46
CA PRO A 58 -2.72 -8.75 -13.18
C PRO A 58 -1.86 -10.00 -13.28
N ALA A 59 -0.54 -9.87 -13.22
CA ALA A 59 0.41 -10.93 -13.53
C ALA A 59 1.02 -11.58 -12.30
N SER A 60 1.21 -10.80 -11.22
CA SER A 60 1.98 -11.25 -10.07
C SER A 60 1.10 -11.85 -8.97
N VAL A 61 1.62 -12.92 -8.38
CA VAL A 61 1.07 -13.54 -7.16
C VAL A 61 1.86 -13.01 -5.97
N TYR A 62 1.16 -12.60 -4.92
CA TYR A 62 1.79 -12.15 -3.68
C TYR A 62 1.47 -13.07 -2.52
N LEU A 63 2.46 -13.31 -1.67
CA LEU A 63 2.27 -13.87 -0.35
C LEU A 63 2.04 -12.70 0.61
N ILE A 64 0.85 -12.64 1.19
CA ILE A 64 0.45 -11.59 2.12
C ILE A 64 0.64 -12.11 3.54
N GLN A 65 1.42 -11.38 4.33
CA GLN A 65 1.62 -11.61 5.74
C GLN A 65 1.07 -10.43 6.53
N SER A 66 0.28 -10.69 7.57
CA SER A 66 -0.34 -9.64 8.38
C SER A 66 -0.18 -9.92 9.88
N TRP A 67 0.04 -8.86 10.67
CA TRP A 67 0.16 -8.92 12.12
C TRP A 67 -0.19 -7.58 12.75
N ILE A 68 -0.36 -7.56 14.07
CA ILE A 68 -0.66 -6.36 14.84
C ILE A 68 0.45 -6.12 15.84
N GLU A 69 0.82 -4.86 16.01
CA GLU A 69 1.79 -4.39 16.99
C GLU A 69 1.15 -3.34 17.90
N ASN A 70 1.60 -3.32 19.15
CA ASN A 70 1.22 -2.28 20.11
C ASN A 70 2.07 -1.01 19.93
N ALA A 71 1.81 0.03 20.71
CA ALA A 71 2.54 1.30 20.67
C ALA A 71 4.05 1.19 21.01
N GLY A 72 4.50 0.05 21.52
CA GLY A 72 5.91 -0.23 21.83
C GLY A 72 6.60 -1.09 20.77
N ASP A 73 6.07 -1.16 19.55
CA ASP A 73 6.59 -1.96 18.42
C ASP A 73 6.73 -3.46 18.75
N GLN A 74 5.94 -3.93 19.69
CA GLN A 74 5.90 -5.34 20.07
C GLN A 74 4.65 -6.00 19.47
N LYS A 75 4.82 -7.22 18.98
CA LYS A 75 3.70 -8.01 18.46
C LYS A 75 2.61 -8.14 19.55
N ASP A 76 1.43 -7.66 19.20
CA ASP A 76 0.28 -7.69 20.10
C ASP A 76 -0.36 -9.07 20.15
N THR A 77 -0.86 -9.46 21.31
CA THR A 77 -1.57 -10.71 21.54
C THR A 77 -3.06 -10.51 21.83
N GLN A 78 -3.47 -9.27 22.09
CA GLN A 78 -4.86 -8.95 22.36
C GLN A 78 -5.69 -8.97 21.07
N PHE A 79 -5.15 -8.42 19.98
CA PHE A 79 -5.79 -8.46 18.69
C PHE A 79 -5.14 -9.51 17.79
N VAL A 80 -5.97 -10.28 17.11
CA VAL A 80 -5.56 -11.27 16.13
C VAL A 80 -6.10 -10.86 14.77
N ILE A 81 -5.25 -10.94 13.77
CA ILE A 81 -5.62 -10.73 12.37
C ILE A 81 -5.67 -12.07 11.63
N THR A 82 -6.71 -12.30 10.84
CA THR A 82 -6.92 -13.56 10.13
C THR A 82 -7.44 -13.34 8.71
N PRO A 83 -6.89 -14.06 7.72
CA PRO A 83 -5.75 -14.99 7.79
C PRO A 83 -4.42 -14.24 8.00
N PRO A 84 -3.50 -14.76 8.84
CA PRO A 84 -2.21 -14.11 9.09
C PRO A 84 -1.22 -14.27 7.93
N LEU A 85 -1.42 -15.29 7.10
CA LEU A 85 -0.60 -15.59 5.93
C LEU A 85 -1.45 -16.25 4.85
N PHE A 86 -1.40 -15.72 3.63
CA PHE A 86 -2.12 -16.30 2.48
C PHE A 86 -1.52 -15.84 1.15
N SER A 87 -1.75 -16.64 0.11
CA SER A 87 -1.38 -16.30 -1.26
C SER A 87 -2.52 -15.57 -1.94
N MET A 88 -2.21 -14.48 -2.65
CA MET A 88 -3.18 -13.67 -3.39
C MET A 88 -2.80 -13.57 -4.85
N GLN A 89 -3.65 -14.14 -5.71
CA GLN A 89 -3.54 -14.09 -7.17
C GLN A 89 -3.74 -12.67 -7.70
N GLY A 90 -3.28 -12.43 -8.93
CA GLY A 90 -3.49 -11.17 -9.63
C GLY A 90 -4.97 -10.80 -9.76
N LYS A 91 -5.27 -9.52 -9.65
CA LYS A 91 -6.63 -8.95 -9.73
C LYS A 91 -7.64 -9.56 -8.76
N LYS A 92 -7.16 -10.09 -7.62
CA LYS A 92 -8.01 -10.62 -6.56
C LYS A 92 -8.04 -9.71 -5.36
N GLU A 93 -9.14 -9.81 -4.63
CA GLU A 93 -9.36 -9.17 -3.36
C GLU A 93 -9.54 -10.22 -2.26
N ASN A 94 -9.09 -9.91 -1.06
CA ASN A 94 -9.33 -10.70 0.14
C ASN A 94 -9.64 -9.75 1.29
N THR A 95 -10.15 -10.28 2.39
CA THR A 95 -10.52 -9.49 3.57
C THR A 95 -9.80 -10.02 4.80
N LEU A 96 -9.02 -9.15 5.42
CA LEU A 96 -8.44 -9.38 6.74
C LEU A 96 -9.49 -9.09 7.81
N ARG A 97 -9.60 -9.99 8.78
CA ARG A 97 -10.46 -9.83 9.96
C ARG A 97 -9.60 -9.54 11.16
N ILE A 98 -9.88 -8.47 11.85
CA ILE A 98 -9.25 -8.09 13.10
C ILE A 98 -10.23 -8.41 14.21
N ILE A 99 -9.80 -9.23 15.16
CA ILE A 99 -10.64 -9.78 16.22
C ILE A 99 -9.94 -9.50 17.55
N ASN A 100 -10.67 -9.03 18.56
CA ASN A 100 -10.17 -9.02 19.92
C ASN A 100 -10.22 -10.47 20.46
N ALA A 101 -9.06 -11.09 20.63
CA ALA A 101 -8.91 -12.50 21.03
C ALA A 101 -8.87 -12.68 22.54
N THR A 102 -8.80 -11.60 23.30
CA THR A 102 -8.76 -11.65 24.76
C THR A 102 -10.03 -11.02 25.34
N ASN A 103 -10.38 -11.45 26.56
CA ASN A 103 -11.44 -10.79 27.34
C ASN A 103 -10.93 -9.52 28.04
N HIS A 104 -9.72 -9.08 27.73
CA HIS A 104 -9.16 -7.87 28.32
C HIS A 104 -9.87 -6.65 27.75
N GLN A 105 -10.51 -5.91 28.63
CA GLN A 105 -11.16 -4.64 28.26
C GLN A 105 -10.12 -3.54 28.23
N LEU A 106 -10.02 -2.86 27.08
CA LEU A 106 -9.28 -1.62 26.99
C LEU A 106 -9.92 -0.52 27.83
N PRO A 107 -9.15 0.47 28.29
CA PRO A 107 -9.72 1.62 29.00
C PRO A 107 -10.87 2.24 28.20
N GLY A 108 -12.02 2.41 28.81
CA GLY A 108 -13.21 2.97 28.16
C GLY A 108 -13.24 4.51 28.12
N ASP A 109 -12.29 5.16 28.80
CA ASP A 109 -12.17 6.62 28.92
C ASP A 109 -11.23 7.23 27.87
N ARG A 110 -10.57 6.41 27.06
CA ARG A 110 -9.56 6.84 26.07
C ARG A 110 -9.47 5.87 24.90
N GLU A 111 -8.84 6.35 23.81
CA GLU A 111 -8.47 5.51 22.68
C GLU A 111 -7.16 4.76 22.96
N SER A 112 -7.06 3.53 22.45
CA SER A 112 -5.82 2.75 22.43
C SER A 112 -5.37 2.58 20.98
N LEU A 113 -4.07 2.78 20.73
CA LEU A 113 -3.49 2.73 19.39
C LEU A 113 -2.75 1.42 19.18
N PHE A 114 -3.01 0.81 18.03
CA PHE A 114 -2.33 -0.39 17.53
C PHE A 114 -1.95 -0.19 16.07
N TRP A 115 -0.91 -0.88 15.63
CA TRP A 115 -0.44 -0.86 14.25
C TRP A 115 -0.83 -2.15 13.53
N VAL A 116 -1.56 -2.02 12.44
CA VAL A 116 -1.84 -3.14 11.54
C VAL A 116 -0.76 -3.15 10.47
N ASN A 117 0.03 -4.21 10.44
CA ASN A 117 1.11 -4.39 9.47
C ASN A 117 0.68 -5.41 8.43
N VAL A 118 0.86 -5.06 7.16
CA VAL A 118 0.61 -5.94 6.03
C VAL A 118 1.82 -5.92 5.11
N LYS A 119 2.45 -7.08 4.95
CA LYS A 119 3.62 -7.27 4.10
C LYS A 119 3.24 -8.07 2.87
N ALA A 120 3.49 -7.52 1.70
CA ALA A 120 3.31 -8.20 0.43
C ALA A 120 4.67 -8.66 -0.11
N ILE A 121 4.82 -9.96 -0.33
CA ILE A 121 6.04 -10.61 -0.81
C ILE A 121 5.72 -11.17 -2.19
N PRO A 122 6.36 -10.68 -3.28
CA PRO A 122 6.13 -11.21 -4.61
C PRO A 122 6.62 -12.66 -4.74
N ALA A 123 5.88 -13.48 -5.47
CA ALA A 123 6.34 -14.82 -5.80
C ALA A 123 7.55 -14.77 -6.75
N MET A 124 8.55 -15.61 -6.51
CA MET A 124 9.65 -15.77 -7.46
C MET A 124 9.20 -16.56 -8.68
N GLU A 125 9.51 -16.07 -9.87
CA GLU A 125 9.42 -16.89 -11.07
C GLU A 125 10.49 -18.00 -11.02
N LYS A 126 10.09 -19.21 -11.47
CA LYS A 126 10.93 -20.41 -11.40
C LYS A 126 12.27 -20.28 -12.14
N ASP A 127 12.36 -19.35 -13.11
CA ASP A 127 13.53 -19.15 -13.96
C ASP A 127 14.57 -18.15 -13.41
N GLN A 128 14.25 -17.46 -12.30
CA GLN A 128 15.17 -16.51 -11.66
C GLN A 128 15.90 -17.10 -10.43
N LYS A 129 16.14 -18.39 -10.43
CA LYS A 129 16.98 -19.06 -9.41
C LYS A 129 18.47 -18.78 -9.57
N ASN A 130 18.85 -17.56 -9.90
CA ASN A 130 20.23 -17.12 -9.75
C ASN A 130 20.45 -16.69 -8.29
N GLU A 131 21.51 -17.19 -7.69
CA GLU A 131 21.85 -17.10 -6.25
C GLU A 131 21.95 -15.68 -5.66
N ASN A 132 21.68 -14.63 -6.45
CA ASN A 132 21.80 -13.22 -6.04
C ASN A 132 20.54 -12.38 -6.23
N THR A 133 19.36 -12.99 -6.34
CA THR A 133 18.12 -12.20 -6.49
C THR A 133 17.60 -11.74 -5.13
N LEU A 134 17.75 -10.45 -4.82
CA LEU A 134 17.13 -9.81 -3.68
C LEU A 134 15.62 -9.62 -3.93
N GLN A 135 14.81 -10.29 -3.15
CA GLN A 135 13.38 -10.12 -3.15
C GLN A 135 12.98 -8.98 -2.22
N LEU A 136 12.49 -7.87 -2.79
CA LEU A 136 12.01 -6.73 -2.02
C LEU A 136 10.59 -6.99 -1.52
N ALA A 137 10.42 -6.98 -0.21
CA ALA A 137 9.11 -7.01 0.43
C ALA A 137 8.60 -5.57 0.64
N ILE A 138 7.36 -5.31 0.23
CA ILE A 138 6.68 -4.03 0.45
C ILE A 138 5.96 -4.11 1.79
N ILE A 139 6.25 -3.17 2.69
CA ILE A 139 5.61 -3.05 4.01
C ILE A 139 4.72 -1.80 3.99
N SER A 140 3.49 -1.95 4.40
CA SER A 140 2.51 -0.87 4.62
C SER A 140 1.96 -0.95 6.03
#